data_b87668075a9c7ee5b8861168a670bb96
#
_entry.id   b87668075a9c7ee5b8861168a670bb96
#
_cell.length_a   1.000
_cell.length_b   1.000
_cell.length_c   1.000
_cell.angle_alpha   90.00
_cell.angle_beta   90.00
_cell.angle_gamma   90.00
#
_symmetry.space_group_name_H-M   'P 1'
#
loop_
_entity.id
_entity.type
_entity.pdbx_description
1 polymer ?
#
loop_
_entity_poly.entity_id
_entity_poly.type
_entity_poly.pdbx_seq_one_letter_code
_entity_poly.pdbx_strand_id
1 'polypeptide(L)'
;GINGMRNLNPDDIESINFLKDASAAIYGSKAANGVVVIETKAPEAGQLRLNYTGNLNFTFADLSDYNLMNAEEKLQFELLSGLYQSWGPDGYLGSVEQERKYNMRLQEVRRGVDTYWMNEPLRFATTHKHNLFLEGGDGVMRYGVGVSYGKTQGVMKGSDRDVLNGNVRLIYRK
;
A
#
# COMPACT_ATOMS: atom_id res chain seq x y z
N GLY A 1 9.64 18.86 11.84
CA GLY A 1 9.65 17.46 12.19
C GLY A 1 9.16 16.58 11.07
N ILE A 2 9.29 15.27 11.21
CA ILE A 2 8.94 14.23 10.21
C ILE A 2 7.48 14.32 9.70
N ASN A 3 6.57 14.91 10.48
CA ASN A 3 5.17 15.08 10.08
C ASN A 3 4.95 16.01 8.89
N GLY A 4 5.85 16.99 8.65
CA GLY A 4 5.76 17.89 7.50
C GLY A 4 6.03 17.20 6.17
N MET A 5 6.86 16.15 6.15
CA MET A 5 7.21 15.41 4.92
C MET A 5 6.09 14.50 4.43
N ARG A 6 5.22 14.03 5.33
CA ARG A 6 4.12 13.10 4.98
C ARG A 6 3.06 13.73 4.08
N ASN A 7 2.93 15.06 4.14
CA ASN A 7 1.89 15.80 3.42
C ASN A 7 2.40 16.51 2.17
N LEU A 8 3.72 16.42 1.90
CA LEU A 8 4.28 16.97 0.67
C LEU A 8 3.97 16.07 -0.51
N ASN A 9 3.50 16.68 -1.58
CA ASN A 9 3.36 15.98 -2.84
C ASN A 9 4.75 15.86 -3.50
N PRO A 10 5.26 14.65 -3.76
CA PRO A 10 6.57 14.47 -4.40
C PRO A 10 6.71 15.16 -5.75
N ASP A 11 5.60 15.34 -6.49
CA ASP A 11 5.61 16.00 -7.80
C ASP A 11 5.88 17.50 -7.70
N ASP A 12 5.66 18.10 -6.52
CA ASP A 12 5.93 19.52 -6.26
C ASP A 12 7.36 19.79 -5.77
N ILE A 13 8.16 18.74 -5.56
CA ILE A 13 9.53 18.86 -5.07
C ILE A 13 10.47 19.12 -6.25
N GLU A 14 11.29 20.17 -6.12
CA GLU A 14 12.37 20.48 -7.06
C GLU A 14 13.69 19.85 -6.60
N SER A 15 14.04 20.02 -5.31
CA SER A 15 15.27 19.45 -4.76
C SER A 15 15.11 19.02 -3.30
N ILE A 16 15.93 18.05 -2.89
CA ILE A 16 16.06 17.62 -1.49
C ILE A 16 17.54 17.65 -1.15
N ASN A 17 17.90 18.55 -0.22
CA ASN A 17 19.27 18.74 0.23
C ASN A 17 19.42 18.28 1.68
N PHE A 18 20.41 17.43 1.93
CA PHE A 18 20.75 16.97 3.27
C PHE A 18 21.97 17.76 3.78
N LEU A 19 21.73 18.63 4.77
CA LEU A 19 22.79 19.42 5.40
C LEU A 19 23.26 18.73 6.69
N LYS A 20 24.55 18.54 6.82
CA LYS A 20 25.21 17.93 7.98
C LYS A 20 26.29 18.86 8.50
N ASP A 21 26.67 18.68 9.74
CA ASP A 21 27.80 19.38 10.37
C ASP A 21 27.66 20.91 10.31
N ALA A 22 28.72 21.60 9.91
CA ALA A 22 28.76 23.07 9.89
C ALA A 22 27.68 23.68 9.00
N SER A 23 27.25 23.02 7.92
CA SER A 23 26.18 23.52 7.04
C SER A 23 24.80 23.51 7.68
N ALA A 24 24.58 22.67 8.69
CA ALA A 24 23.35 22.63 9.46
C ALA A 24 23.31 23.70 10.58
N ALA A 25 24.44 24.26 10.97
CA ALA A 25 24.56 25.19 12.09
C ALA A 25 23.72 26.46 11.93
N ILE A 26 23.48 26.93 10.71
CA ILE A 26 22.65 28.09 10.41
C ILE A 26 21.18 27.90 10.81
N TYR A 27 20.72 26.66 11.01
CA TYR A 27 19.35 26.32 11.41
C TYR A 27 19.22 26.15 12.96
N GLY A 28 20.28 26.47 13.71
CA GLY A 28 20.28 26.50 15.17
C GLY A 28 20.51 25.16 15.86
N SER A 29 20.38 25.14 17.18
CA SER A 29 20.70 23.96 18.02
C SER A 29 19.87 22.71 17.72
N LYS A 30 18.69 22.86 17.15
CA LYS A 30 17.82 21.73 16.75
C LYS A 30 18.36 20.97 15.54
N ALA A 31 19.34 21.51 14.86
CA ALA A 31 19.97 20.94 13.66
C ALA A 31 21.17 20.03 13.94
N ALA A 32 21.45 19.73 15.23
CA ALA A 32 22.59 18.92 15.64
C ALA A 32 22.68 17.54 14.95
N ASN A 33 21.52 16.97 14.56
CA ASN A 33 21.44 15.69 13.85
C ASN A 33 21.31 15.84 12.33
N GLY A 34 21.55 17.05 11.80
CA GLY A 34 21.38 17.39 10.39
C GLY A 34 20.00 17.99 10.06
N VAL A 35 19.93 18.59 8.88
CA VAL A 35 18.71 19.25 8.34
C VAL A 35 18.43 18.71 6.96
N VAL A 36 17.16 18.45 6.69
CA VAL A 36 16.65 18.15 5.35
C VAL A 36 15.96 19.41 4.83
N VAL A 37 16.53 20.02 3.80
CA VAL A 37 15.95 21.17 3.12
C VAL A 37 15.23 20.67 1.88
N ILE A 38 13.93 20.93 1.81
CA ILE A 38 13.11 20.57 0.67
C ILE A 38 12.71 21.84 -0.04
N GLU A 39 13.12 21.95 -1.29
CA GLU A 39 12.73 23.03 -2.16
C GLU A 39 11.59 22.58 -3.08
N THR A 40 10.52 23.34 -3.11
CA THR A 40 9.39 23.08 -3.99
C THR A 40 9.52 23.88 -5.28
N LYS A 41 9.05 23.32 -6.39
CA LYS A 41 9.06 23.96 -7.72
C LYS A 41 8.47 25.36 -7.65
N ALA A 42 9.23 26.34 -8.15
CA ALA A 42 8.75 27.71 -8.28
C ALA A 42 7.99 27.86 -9.60
N PRO A 43 6.84 28.59 -9.61
CA PRO A 43 6.14 28.86 -10.87
C PRO A 43 7.02 29.69 -11.81
N GLU A 44 7.04 29.29 -13.07
CA GLU A 44 7.80 29.96 -14.11
C GLU A 44 7.00 31.16 -14.67
N ALA A 45 7.72 32.19 -15.08
CA ALA A 45 7.13 33.32 -15.79
C ALA A 45 6.75 32.91 -17.23
N GLY A 46 5.63 33.40 -17.72
CA GLY A 46 5.17 33.12 -19.07
C GLY A 46 3.65 33.08 -19.17
N GLN A 47 3.17 32.62 -20.31
CA GLN A 47 1.75 32.38 -20.52
C GLN A 47 1.25 31.27 -19.58
N LEU A 48 -0.06 31.29 -19.32
CA LEU A 48 -0.71 30.29 -18.54
C LEU A 48 -0.41 28.88 -19.07
N ARG A 49 0.16 28.04 -18.24
CA ARG A 49 0.47 26.62 -18.53
C ARG A 49 -0.30 25.72 -17.58
N LEU A 50 -0.83 24.65 -18.13
CA LEU A 50 -1.51 23.62 -17.39
C LEU A 50 -0.74 22.30 -17.59
N ASN A 51 -0.22 21.75 -16.50
CA ASN A 51 0.49 20.47 -16.48
C ASN A 51 -0.37 19.43 -15.77
N TYR A 52 -0.57 18.31 -16.42
CA TYR A 52 -1.23 17.14 -15.82
C TYR A 52 -0.30 15.96 -15.79
N THR A 53 -0.21 15.31 -14.63
CA THR A 53 0.54 14.07 -14.45
C THR A 53 -0.38 13.00 -13.84
N GLY A 54 -0.48 11.86 -14.51
CA GLY A 54 -1.23 10.70 -14.03
C GLY A 54 -0.32 9.51 -13.83
N ASN A 55 -0.44 8.84 -12.68
CA ASN A 55 0.26 7.60 -12.38
C ASN A 55 -0.74 6.51 -12.04
N LEU A 56 -0.54 5.32 -12.60
CA LEU A 56 -1.34 4.14 -12.35
C LEU A 56 -0.42 2.97 -12.05
N ASN A 57 -0.61 2.35 -10.88
CA ASN A 57 0.16 1.20 -10.45
C ASN A 57 -0.77 0.04 -10.11
N PHE A 58 -0.33 -1.16 -10.43
CA PHE A 58 -1.01 -2.41 -10.09
C PHE A 58 -0.11 -3.22 -9.17
N THR A 59 -0.69 -3.77 -8.13
CA THR A 59 0.01 -4.58 -7.15
C THR A 59 -0.79 -5.84 -6.87
N PHE A 60 -0.14 -6.97 -6.85
CA PHE A 60 -0.74 -8.26 -6.53
C PHE A 60 0.20 -9.04 -5.60
N ALA A 61 -0.38 -9.94 -4.82
CA ALA A 61 0.41 -10.84 -3.99
C ALA A 61 0.91 -12.01 -4.84
N ASP A 62 2.19 -12.31 -4.72
CA ASP A 62 2.75 -13.57 -5.22
C ASP A 62 2.67 -14.61 -4.10
N LEU A 63 1.85 -15.62 -4.31
CA LEU A 63 1.64 -16.73 -3.39
C LEU A 63 2.28 -18.04 -3.89
N SER A 64 3.06 -17.99 -4.96
CA SER A 64 3.65 -19.18 -5.61
C SER A 64 4.62 -19.96 -4.71
N ASP A 65 5.24 -19.28 -3.76
CA ASP A 65 6.19 -19.91 -2.80
C ASP A 65 5.51 -20.65 -1.65
N TYR A 66 4.17 -20.50 -1.52
CA TYR A 66 3.42 -21.15 -0.45
C TYR A 66 2.76 -22.44 -0.96
N ASN A 67 3.35 -23.57 -0.65
CA ASN A 67 2.81 -24.90 -0.98
C ASN A 67 1.83 -25.35 0.10
N LEU A 68 0.64 -24.80 0.13
CA LEU A 68 -0.42 -25.24 1.02
C LEU A 68 -1.20 -26.40 0.39
N MET A 69 -1.61 -27.35 1.24
CA MET A 69 -2.48 -28.45 0.81
C MET A 69 -3.82 -27.88 0.32
N ASN A 70 -4.31 -28.40 -0.78
CA ASN A 70 -5.70 -28.21 -1.20
C ASN A 70 -6.66 -28.98 -0.29
N ALA A 71 -7.97 -28.82 -0.49
CA ALA A 71 -8.96 -29.44 0.40
C ALA A 71 -8.91 -30.97 0.38
N GLU A 72 -8.63 -31.57 -0.78
CA GLU A 72 -8.51 -33.03 -0.93
C GLU A 72 -7.25 -33.55 -0.25
N GLU A 73 -6.10 -32.94 -0.50
CA GLU A 73 -4.83 -33.28 0.12
C GLU A 73 -4.90 -33.15 1.65
N LYS A 74 -5.54 -32.09 2.14
CA LYS A 74 -5.74 -31.86 3.57
C LYS A 74 -6.61 -32.95 4.18
N LEU A 75 -7.71 -33.32 3.55
CA LEU A 75 -8.60 -34.38 4.02
C LEU A 75 -7.88 -35.72 4.06
N GLN A 76 -7.07 -36.02 3.04
CA GLN A 76 -6.26 -37.21 2.97
C GLN A 76 -5.18 -37.23 4.08
N PHE A 77 -4.50 -36.12 4.30
CA PHE A 77 -3.55 -35.97 5.40
C PHE A 77 -4.20 -36.18 6.77
N GLU A 78 -5.36 -35.59 7.00
CA GLU A 78 -6.14 -35.76 8.23
C GLU A 78 -6.56 -37.21 8.45
N LEU A 79 -6.91 -37.93 7.38
CA LEU A 79 -7.22 -39.37 7.44
C LEU A 79 -5.99 -40.21 7.82
N LEU A 80 -4.87 -39.98 7.12
CA LEU A 80 -3.61 -40.71 7.35
C LEU A 80 -3.00 -40.39 8.72
N SER A 81 -3.18 -39.19 9.23
CA SER A 81 -2.71 -38.78 10.57
C SER A 81 -3.55 -39.38 11.71
N GLY A 82 -4.62 -40.07 11.39
CA GLY A 82 -5.50 -40.68 12.39
C GLY A 82 -6.47 -39.74 13.07
N LEU A 83 -6.70 -38.52 12.50
CA LEU A 83 -7.61 -37.53 13.09
C LEU A 83 -9.06 -38.05 13.25
N TYR A 84 -9.45 -38.95 12.37
CA TYR A 84 -10.78 -39.58 12.39
C TYR A 84 -10.79 -40.92 13.09
N GLN A 85 -9.73 -41.23 13.80
CA GLN A 85 -9.60 -42.46 14.59
C GLN A 85 -9.78 -42.10 16.07
N SER A 86 -10.48 -42.94 16.78
CA SER A 86 -10.68 -42.82 18.23
C SER A 86 -9.95 -44.00 18.92
N TRP A 87 -9.11 -43.67 19.90
CA TRP A 87 -8.45 -44.68 20.75
C TRP A 87 -9.27 -44.85 22.02
N GLY A 88 -9.84 -46.02 22.20
CA GLY A 88 -10.49 -46.43 23.45
C GLY A 88 -9.61 -47.33 24.33
N PRO A 89 -10.04 -47.67 25.55
CA PRO A 89 -9.29 -48.54 26.47
C PRO A 89 -8.97 -49.93 25.89
N ASP A 90 -9.79 -50.41 24.96
CA ASP A 90 -9.66 -51.71 24.33
C ASP A 90 -9.00 -51.69 22.94
N GLY A 91 -8.32 -50.60 22.60
CA GLY A 91 -7.69 -50.42 21.30
C GLY A 91 -8.48 -49.48 20.37
N TYR A 92 -8.22 -49.61 19.07
CA TYR A 92 -8.83 -48.77 18.02
C TYR A 92 -10.35 -48.97 17.93
N LEU A 93 -11.11 -47.95 18.26
CA LEU A 93 -12.54 -47.88 18.02
C LEU A 93 -12.80 -46.68 17.09
N GLY A 94 -13.10 -46.97 15.83
CA GLY A 94 -13.68 -45.95 14.95
C GLY A 94 -15.02 -45.54 15.52
N SER A 95 -15.16 -44.29 16.01
CA SER A 95 -16.46 -43.81 16.43
C SER A 95 -17.31 -43.48 15.22
N VAL A 96 -18.57 -43.80 15.22
CA VAL A 96 -19.56 -43.41 14.19
C VAL A 96 -19.57 -41.90 13.96
N GLU A 97 -19.27 -41.14 15.01
CA GLU A 97 -19.18 -39.68 14.93
C GLU A 97 -17.96 -39.22 14.12
N GLN A 98 -16.82 -39.86 14.28
CA GLN A 98 -15.58 -39.53 13.51
C GLN A 98 -15.75 -39.88 12.04
N GLU A 99 -16.32 -41.03 11.74
CA GLU A 99 -16.67 -41.43 10.37
C GLU A 99 -17.67 -40.49 9.73
N ARG A 100 -18.67 -40.03 10.47
CA ARG A 100 -19.64 -39.05 10.01
C ARG A 100 -18.95 -37.73 9.68
N LYS A 101 -18.05 -37.23 10.54
CA LYS A 101 -17.27 -36.01 10.30
C LYS A 101 -16.43 -36.13 9.04
N TYR A 102 -15.75 -37.25 8.84
CA TYR A 102 -15.00 -37.51 7.62
C TYR A 102 -15.90 -37.45 6.38
N ASN A 103 -17.00 -38.20 6.41
CA ASN A 103 -17.92 -38.29 5.27
C ASN A 103 -18.55 -36.91 4.95
N MET A 104 -18.87 -36.09 5.93
CA MET A 104 -19.34 -34.73 5.72
C MET A 104 -18.29 -33.87 5.00
N ARG A 105 -17.04 -33.91 5.45
CA ARG A 105 -15.94 -33.17 4.81
C ARG A 105 -15.67 -33.67 3.40
N LEU A 106 -15.70 -34.98 3.20
CA LEU A 106 -15.55 -35.58 1.88
C LEU A 106 -16.64 -35.14 0.90
N GLN A 107 -17.87 -34.99 1.38
CA GLN A 107 -18.97 -34.45 0.56
C GLN A 107 -18.69 -33.00 0.13
N GLU A 108 -18.19 -32.14 1.03
CA GLU A 108 -17.87 -30.76 0.68
C GLU A 108 -16.72 -30.69 -0.32
N VAL A 109 -15.67 -31.50 -0.14
CA VAL A 109 -14.57 -31.60 -1.12
C VAL A 109 -15.09 -32.03 -2.50
N ARG A 110 -15.97 -33.06 -2.54
CA ARG A 110 -16.59 -33.54 -3.80
C ARG A 110 -17.51 -32.50 -4.46
N ARG A 111 -18.07 -31.59 -3.69
CA ARG A 111 -18.83 -30.44 -4.21
C ARG A 111 -17.93 -29.33 -4.80
N GLY A 112 -16.62 -29.46 -4.66
CA GLY A 112 -15.65 -28.48 -5.14
C GLY A 112 -15.32 -27.38 -4.15
N VAL A 113 -15.60 -27.59 -2.85
CA VAL A 113 -15.15 -26.67 -1.80
C VAL A 113 -13.63 -26.82 -1.64
N ASP A 114 -12.91 -25.84 -2.17
CA ASP A 114 -11.45 -25.75 -2.10
C ASP A 114 -11.04 -24.30 -1.93
N THR A 115 -11.03 -23.81 -0.68
CA THR A 115 -10.72 -22.42 -0.37
C THR A 115 -9.25 -22.26 -0.05
N TYR A 116 -8.53 -21.54 -0.90
CA TYR A 116 -7.16 -21.12 -0.62
C TYR A 116 -7.16 -19.92 0.34
N TRP A 117 -7.16 -20.20 1.64
CA TRP A 117 -7.34 -19.22 2.70
C TRP A 117 -6.33 -18.08 2.71
N MET A 118 -5.13 -18.29 2.18
CA MET A 118 -4.14 -17.22 2.06
C MET A 118 -4.55 -16.14 1.05
N ASN A 119 -5.35 -16.50 0.06
CA ASN A 119 -5.84 -15.54 -0.94
C ASN A 119 -7.08 -14.78 -0.47
N GLU A 120 -7.83 -15.31 0.49
CA GLU A 120 -9.08 -14.71 0.96
C GLU A 120 -8.94 -13.28 1.50
N PRO A 121 -7.90 -12.93 2.29
CA PRO A 121 -7.71 -11.56 2.76
C PRO A 121 -7.09 -10.64 1.69
N LEU A 122 -6.72 -11.18 0.54
CA LEU A 122 -5.98 -10.46 -0.49
C LEU A 122 -6.90 -10.03 -1.65
N ARG A 123 -6.40 -9.07 -2.41
CA ARG A 123 -7.03 -8.60 -3.65
C ARG A 123 -5.96 -8.11 -4.63
N PHE A 124 -6.32 -8.05 -5.89
CA PHE A 124 -5.62 -7.24 -6.86
C PHE A 124 -5.80 -5.76 -6.49
N ALA A 125 -4.70 -5.07 -6.25
CA ALA A 125 -4.70 -3.70 -5.76
C ALA A 125 -4.33 -2.71 -6.86
N THR A 126 -5.05 -1.60 -6.92
CA THR A 126 -4.79 -0.50 -7.84
C THR A 126 -4.45 0.77 -7.07
N THR A 127 -3.41 1.43 -7.50
CA THR A 127 -3.05 2.75 -6.97
C THR A 127 -3.05 3.72 -8.14
N HIS A 128 -3.78 4.81 -8.00
CA HIS A 128 -3.76 5.88 -8.98
C HIS A 128 -3.51 7.23 -8.32
N LYS A 129 -2.77 8.08 -9.02
CA LYS A 129 -2.48 9.45 -8.59
C LYS A 129 -2.65 10.38 -9.77
N HIS A 130 -3.32 11.47 -9.53
CA HIS A 130 -3.54 12.54 -10.49
C HIS A 130 -3.02 13.85 -9.90
N ASN A 131 -2.22 14.56 -10.65
CA ASN A 131 -1.68 15.85 -10.27
C ASN A 131 -1.95 16.85 -11.38
N LEU A 132 -2.56 17.98 -11.02
CA LEU A 132 -2.85 19.10 -11.90
C LEU A 132 -2.10 20.31 -11.38
N PHE A 133 -1.26 20.92 -12.19
CA PHE A 133 -0.51 22.12 -11.84
C PHE A 133 -0.72 23.20 -12.89
N LEU A 134 -1.19 24.33 -12.45
CA LEU A 134 -1.43 25.51 -13.25
C LEU A 134 -0.47 26.60 -12.83
N GLU A 135 0.25 27.16 -13.78
CA GLU A 135 1.26 28.20 -13.50
C GLU A 135 1.28 29.28 -14.59
N GLY A 136 1.77 30.47 -14.24
CA GLY A 136 1.91 31.58 -15.17
C GLY A 136 2.33 32.84 -14.46
N GLY A 137 2.36 33.93 -15.23
CA GLY A 137 2.70 35.25 -14.72
C GLY A 137 3.82 35.92 -15.51
N ASP A 138 4.30 37.04 -15.00
CA ASP A 138 5.34 37.84 -15.62
C ASP A 138 6.61 37.98 -14.76
N GLY A 139 7.48 38.91 -15.08
CA GLY A 139 8.71 39.16 -14.32
C GLY A 139 8.49 39.68 -12.91
N VAL A 140 7.33 40.31 -12.66
CA VAL A 140 6.95 40.94 -11.39
C VAL A 140 6.09 40.01 -10.53
N MET A 141 5.10 39.36 -11.13
CA MET A 141 4.17 38.49 -10.41
C MET A 141 4.05 37.16 -11.09
N ARG A 142 4.27 36.08 -10.33
CA ARG A 142 4.10 34.71 -10.77
C ARG A 142 3.16 33.97 -9.83
N TYR A 143 2.38 33.08 -10.39
CA TYR A 143 1.44 32.25 -9.61
C TYR A 143 1.53 30.79 -10.04
N GLY A 144 1.33 29.91 -9.07
CA GLY A 144 1.23 28.47 -9.26
C GLY A 144 0.12 27.93 -8.37
N VAL A 145 -0.72 27.09 -8.92
CA VAL A 145 -1.80 26.40 -8.21
C VAL A 145 -1.69 24.92 -8.54
N GLY A 146 -1.51 24.10 -7.52
CA GLY A 146 -1.44 22.65 -7.64
C GLY A 146 -2.57 21.97 -6.90
N VAL A 147 -3.14 20.93 -7.50
CA VAL A 147 -4.09 20.02 -6.87
C VAL A 147 -3.69 18.59 -7.21
N SER A 148 -3.52 17.76 -6.19
CA SER A 148 -3.27 16.35 -6.41
C SER A 148 -4.23 15.47 -5.63
N TYR A 149 -4.70 14.42 -6.28
CA TYR A 149 -5.52 13.37 -5.68
C TYR A 149 -4.84 12.02 -5.91
N GLY A 150 -4.72 11.26 -4.86
CA GLY A 150 -4.19 9.91 -4.90
C GLY A 150 -5.04 8.95 -4.11
N LYS A 151 -5.35 7.80 -4.72
CA LYS A 151 -5.98 6.67 -4.06
C LYS A 151 -5.05 5.48 -4.11
N THR A 152 -4.68 4.98 -2.94
CA THR A 152 -3.86 3.79 -2.80
C THR A 152 -4.70 2.68 -2.21
N GLN A 153 -4.81 1.58 -2.95
CA GLN A 153 -5.38 0.34 -2.43
C GLN A 153 -4.24 -0.59 -2.02
N GLY A 154 -4.31 -1.12 -0.81
CA GLY A 154 -3.39 -2.17 -0.37
C GLY A 154 -3.84 -3.54 -0.89
N VAL A 155 -2.89 -4.46 -1.02
CA VAL A 155 -3.13 -5.85 -1.41
C VAL A 155 -4.01 -6.56 -0.38
N MET A 156 -3.88 -6.20 0.90
CA MET A 156 -4.82 -6.68 1.93
C MET A 156 -6.14 -5.90 1.84
N LYS A 157 -7.27 -6.62 1.83
CA LYS A 157 -8.61 -6.03 1.90
C LYS A 157 -8.75 -5.15 3.14
N GLY A 158 -9.32 -3.97 2.99
CA GLY A 158 -9.47 -2.99 4.08
C GLY A 158 -8.27 -2.06 4.28
N SER A 159 -7.17 -2.23 3.54
CA SER A 159 -6.03 -1.32 3.55
C SER A 159 -6.14 -0.33 2.40
N ASP A 160 -6.86 0.78 2.64
CA ASP A 160 -7.06 1.83 1.65
C ASP A 160 -6.61 3.19 2.20
N ARG A 161 -6.10 4.04 1.33
CA ARG A 161 -5.70 5.40 1.66
C ARG A 161 -6.05 6.34 0.52
N ASP A 162 -6.78 7.40 0.85
CA ASP A 162 -7.05 8.52 -0.03
C ASP A 162 -6.29 9.76 0.44
N VAL A 163 -5.69 10.49 -0.49
CA VAL A 163 -4.92 11.71 -0.21
C VAL A 163 -5.34 12.78 -1.20
N LEU A 164 -5.76 13.94 -0.68
CA LEU A 164 -6.02 15.13 -1.46
C LEU A 164 -5.09 16.24 -0.96
N ASN A 165 -4.28 16.81 -1.85
CA ASN A 165 -3.42 17.93 -1.55
C ASN A 165 -3.74 19.09 -2.47
N GLY A 166 -3.62 20.30 -1.92
CA GLY A 166 -3.72 21.55 -2.67
C GLY A 166 -2.61 22.49 -2.23
N ASN A 167 -1.98 23.15 -3.16
CA ASN A 167 -1.00 24.20 -2.90
C ASN A 167 -1.26 25.42 -3.78
N VAL A 168 -0.93 26.59 -3.23
CA VAL A 168 -0.96 27.85 -3.95
C VAL A 168 0.34 28.58 -3.65
N ARG A 169 1.01 29.04 -4.68
CA ARG A 169 2.25 29.79 -4.56
C ARG A 169 2.16 31.11 -5.36
N LEU A 170 2.42 32.21 -4.69
CA LEU A 170 2.49 33.51 -5.28
C LEU A 170 3.89 34.08 -5.04
N ILE A 171 4.53 34.57 -6.07
CA ILE A 171 5.83 35.25 -6.01
C ILE A 171 5.67 36.65 -6.56
N TYR A 172 5.94 37.66 -5.72
CA TYR A 172 5.98 39.03 -6.12
C TYR A 172 7.41 39.56 -5.97
N ARG A 173 7.93 40.15 -7.00
CA ARG A 173 9.24 40.81 -7.03
C ARG A 173 9.04 42.28 -7.40
N LYS A 174 9.42 43.16 -6.49
CA LYS A 174 9.44 44.61 -6.71
C LYS A 174 10.78 45.05 -7.25
#